data_6456e9ce9b3f3d7303930d831b582bd5
#
_entry.id   6456e9ce9b3f3d7303930d831b582bd5
#
_cell.length_a   1.000
_cell.length_b   1.000
_cell.length_c   1.000
_cell.angle_alpha   90.00
_cell.angle_beta   90.00
_cell.angle_gamma   90.00
#
_symmetry.space_group_name_H-M   'P 1'
#
loop_
_entity.id
_entity.type
_entity.pdbx_description
1 polymer ?
#
loop_
_entity_poly.entity_id
_entity_poly.type
_entity_poly.pdbx_seq_one_letter_code
_entity_poly.pdbx_strand_id
1 'polypeptide(L)'
;SDKDNVYTQTFAFYIGAIVISSIFYFIIGDGQYNTSDHPASQFIFREWFVDLETSILLMVSTGITATLAFLLLFSAYSVASPSVVSPFEYSILLWASLIGWFYFDEIPSLTTVIGILIIVSSGIYIFIREKAQDQSIATEKPLR
;
A
#
# COMPACT_ATOMS: atom_id res chain seq x y z
N SER A 1 -1.08 -25.61 9.41
CA SER A 1 -1.32 -24.20 9.07
C SER A 1 -0.86 -23.92 7.65
N ASP A 2 -1.51 -24.52 6.69
CA ASP A 2 -0.87 -24.63 5.39
C ASP A 2 -1.70 -23.93 4.33
N LYS A 3 -1.14 -22.84 3.82
CA LYS A 3 -1.46 -22.28 2.52
C LYS A 3 -2.90 -21.78 2.38
N ASP A 4 -3.20 -20.73 3.09
CA ASP A 4 -4.30 -19.89 2.65
C ASP A 4 -3.97 -19.45 1.24
N ASN A 5 -4.80 -19.91 0.31
CA ASN A 5 -4.65 -19.57 -1.10
C ASN A 5 -4.66 -18.04 -1.23
N VAL A 6 -3.81 -17.49 -2.09
CA VAL A 6 -3.74 -16.05 -2.40
C VAL A 6 -5.13 -15.44 -2.61
N TYR A 7 -6.02 -16.18 -3.27
CA TYR A 7 -7.41 -15.75 -3.46
C TYR A 7 -8.19 -15.62 -2.15
N THR A 8 -7.99 -16.51 -1.20
CA THR A 8 -8.66 -16.47 0.11
C THR A 8 -8.18 -15.25 0.90
N GLN A 9 -6.87 -14.97 0.89
CA GLN A 9 -6.29 -13.79 1.56
C GLN A 9 -6.82 -12.49 0.95
N THR A 10 -6.82 -12.40 -0.38
CA THR A 10 -7.35 -11.24 -1.10
C THR A 10 -8.84 -11.04 -0.80
N PHE A 11 -9.63 -12.10 -0.81
CA PHE A 11 -11.06 -12.06 -0.53
C PHE A 11 -11.35 -11.62 0.90
N ALA A 12 -10.64 -12.18 1.88
CA ALA A 12 -10.77 -11.79 3.29
C ALA A 12 -10.42 -10.31 3.51
N PHE A 13 -9.36 -9.82 2.84
CA PHE A 13 -8.97 -8.42 2.89
C PHE A 13 -10.11 -7.51 2.37
N TYR A 14 -10.71 -7.83 1.23
CA TYR A 14 -11.78 -7.01 0.67
C TYR A 14 -13.07 -7.07 1.48
N ILE A 15 -13.43 -8.21 2.07
CA ILE A 15 -14.57 -8.27 3.01
C ILE A 15 -14.30 -7.35 4.20
N GLY A 16 -13.13 -7.41 4.79
CA GLY A 16 -12.75 -6.52 5.89
C GLY A 16 -12.82 -5.05 5.48
N ALA A 17 -12.29 -4.71 4.31
CA ALA A 17 -12.35 -3.34 3.77
C ALA A 17 -13.79 -2.86 3.55
N ILE A 18 -14.66 -3.69 2.99
CA ILE A 18 -16.08 -3.36 2.78
C ILE A 18 -16.77 -3.10 4.13
N VAL A 19 -16.58 -3.97 5.12
CA VAL A 19 -17.20 -3.81 6.45
C VAL A 19 -16.73 -2.51 7.10
N ILE A 20 -15.43 -2.26 7.14
CA ILE A 20 -14.86 -1.06 7.74
C ILE A 20 -15.35 0.20 7.00
N SER A 21 -15.26 0.21 5.68
CA SER A 21 -15.70 1.36 4.87
C SER A 21 -17.19 1.63 5.02
N SER A 22 -18.00 0.58 5.13
CA SER A 22 -19.45 0.74 5.37
C SER A 22 -19.72 1.38 6.74
N ILE A 23 -19.03 0.93 7.78
CA ILE A 23 -19.14 1.54 9.12
C ILE A 23 -18.75 3.02 9.06
N PHE A 24 -17.63 3.34 8.43
CA PHE A 24 -17.17 4.72 8.27
C PHE A 24 -18.17 5.56 7.50
N TYR A 25 -18.73 5.05 6.41
CA TYR A 25 -19.74 5.75 5.62
C TYR A 25 -20.98 6.11 6.45
N PHE A 26 -21.50 5.16 7.24
CA PHE A 26 -22.66 5.43 8.09
C PHE A 26 -22.40 6.44 9.22
N ILE A 27 -21.15 6.61 9.63
CA ILE A 27 -20.79 7.53 10.72
C ILE A 27 -20.41 8.91 10.19
N ILE A 28 -19.63 9.00 9.11
CA ILE A 28 -19.00 10.25 8.66
C ILE A 28 -19.20 10.55 7.17
N GLY A 29 -19.82 9.66 6.40
CA GLY A 29 -19.87 9.76 4.93
C GLY A 29 -20.81 10.84 4.40
N ASP A 30 -21.62 11.46 5.21
CA ASP A 30 -22.54 12.57 4.88
C ASP A 30 -21.89 13.96 4.96
N GLY A 31 -20.60 14.03 5.35
CA GLY A 31 -19.87 15.29 5.43
C GLY A 31 -20.18 16.18 6.65
N GLN A 32 -21.04 15.73 7.59
CA GLN A 32 -21.44 16.53 8.75
C GLN A 32 -20.28 16.94 9.67
N TYR A 33 -19.20 16.18 9.68
CA TYR A 33 -18.01 16.45 10.50
C TYR A 33 -16.94 17.28 9.77
N ASN A 34 -17.21 17.74 8.55
CA ASN A 34 -16.25 18.55 7.77
C ASN A 34 -16.27 20.03 8.25
N THR A 35 -15.88 20.25 9.48
CA THR A 35 -15.88 21.57 10.14
C THR A 35 -14.50 22.21 10.27
N SER A 36 -13.45 21.52 9.87
CA SER A 36 -12.06 21.96 10.03
C SER A 36 -11.49 22.50 8.72
N ASP A 37 -10.71 23.56 8.79
CA ASP A 37 -9.95 24.12 7.65
C ASP A 37 -8.69 23.32 7.34
N HIS A 38 -8.34 22.32 8.14
CA HIS A 38 -7.13 21.52 7.91
C HIS A 38 -7.33 20.55 6.74
N PRO A 39 -6.44 20.54 5.72
CA PRO A 39 -6.62 19.74 4.50
C PRO A 39 -6.87 18.24 4.75
N ALA A 40 -6.17 17.63 5.72
CA ALA A 40 -6.37 16.23 6.07
C ALA A 40 -7.77 15.95 6.64
N SER A 41 -8.32 16.87 7.46
CA SER A 41 -9.67 16.76 8.00
C SER A 41 -10.71 16.90 6.89
N GLN A 42 -10.53 17.87 6.01
CA GLN A 42 -11.41 18.06 4.84
C GLN A 42 -11.42 16.85 3.93
N PHE A 43 -10.27 16.19 3.74
CA PHE A 43 -10.18 14.97 2.94
C PHE A 43 -10.94 13.79 3.57
N ILE A 44 -10.81 13.59 4.89
CA ILE A 44 -11.42 12.45 5.60
C ILE A 44 -12.92 12.62 5.77
N PHE A 45 -13.37 13.85 6.13
CA PHE A 45 -14.75 14.14 6.51
C PHE A 45 -15.59 14.75 5.37
N ARG A 46 -15.05 14.80 4.14
CA ARG A 46 -15.85 15.24 2.99
C ARG A 46 -16.99 14.28 2.73
N GLU A 47 -18.05 14.78 2.10
CA GLU A 47 -19.11 13.95 1.57
C GLU A 47 -18.55 12.95 0.53
N TRP A 48 -18.92 11.67 0.65
CA TRP A 48 -18.32 10.61 -0.17
C TRP A 48 -18.92 10.49 -1.56
N PHE A 49 -20.22 10.80 -1.72
CA PHE A 49 -20.94 10.63 -2.99
C PHE A 49 -21.55 11.95 -3.48
N VAL A 50 -20.69 12.86 -3.94
CA VAL A 50 -21.13 14.17 -4.44
C VAL A 50 -21.60 14.10 -5.89
N ASP A 51 -20.91 13.31 -6.72
CA ASP A 51 -21.23 13.13 -8.15
C ASP A 51 -21.10 11.64 -8.51
N LEU A 52 -22.25 10.99 -8.65
CA LEU A 52 -22.27 9.53 -8.81
C LEU A 52 -21.80 9.09 -10.20
N GLU A 53 -22.06 9.84 -11.27
CA GLU A 53 -21.71 9.44 -12.64
C GLU A 53 -20.19 9.43 -12.85
N THR A 54 -19.51 10.51 -12.51
CA THR A 54 -18.05 10.60 -12.61
C THR A 54 -17.38 9.70 -11.56
N SER A 55 -17.94 9.61 -10.37
CA SER A 55 -17.40 8.80 -9.27
C SER A 55 -17.43 7.31 -9.57
N ILE A 56 -18.46 6.77 -10.21
CA ILE A 56 -18.56 5.33 -10.52
C ILE A 56 -17.39 4.86 -11.41
N LEU A 57 -17.07 5.59 -12.47
CA LEU A 57 -15.97 5.21 -13.37
C LEU A 57 -14.63 5.16 -12.63
N LEU A 58 -14.36 6.17 -11.80
CA LEU A 58 -13.14 6.24 -11.00
C LEU A 58 -13.11 5.13 -9.95
N MET A 59 -14.22 4.85 -9.27
CA MET A 59 -14.32 3.79 -8.27
C MET A 59 -14.10 2.41 -8.89
N VAL A 60 -14.71 2.13 -10.05
CA VAL A 60 -14.54 0.84 -10.75
C VAL A 60 -13.10 0.69 -11.23
N SER A 61 -12.51 1.70 -11.85
CA SER A 61 -11.13 1.64 -12.31
C SER A 61 -10.13 1.46 -11.18
N THR A 62 -10.32 2.18 -10.07
CA THR A 62 -9.52 2.04 -8.86
C THR A 62 -9.69 0.66 -8.24
N GLY A 63 -10.92 0.14 -8.16
CA GLY A 63 -11.21 -1.19 -7.65
C GLY A 63 -10.53 -2.30 -8.47
N ILE A 64 -10.59 -2.22 -9.79
CA ILE A 64 -9.90 -3.19 -10.67
C ILE A 64 -8.38 -3.11 -10.46
N THR A 65 -7.82 -1.91 -10.48
CA THR A 65 -6.37 -1.70 -10.32
C THR A 65 -5.89 -2.19 -8.94
N ALA A 66 -6.63 -1.86 -7.88
CA ALA A 66 -6.31 -2.31 -6.53
C ALA A 66 -6.40 -3.84 -6.40
N THR A 67 -7.41 -4.46 -7.01
CA THR A 67 -7.55 -5.93 -6.98
C THR A 67 -6.35 -6.60 -7.64
N LEU A 68 -5.94 -6.14 -8.83
CA LEU A 68 -4.76 -6.65 -9.51
C LEU A 68 -3.49 -6.45 -8.67
N ALA A 69 -3.32 -5.26 -8.08
CA ALA A 69 -2.16 -4.96 -7.25
C ALA A 69 -2.08 -5.88 -6.02
N PHE A 70 -3.19 -6.09 -5.31
CA PHE A 70 -3.21 -7.00 -4.15
C PHE A 70 -3.03 -8.47 -4.52
N LEU A 71 -3.59 -8.94 -5.64
CA LEU A 71 -3.34 -10.29 -6.12
C LEU A 71 -1.86 -10.52 -6.42
N LEU A 72 -1.20 -9.56 -7.08
CA LEU A 72 0.23 -9.62 -7.36
C LEU A 72 1.06 -9.56 -6.07
N LEU A 73 0.69 -8.71 -5.13
CA LEU A 73 1.37 -8.56 -3.85
C LEU A 73 1.29 -9.85 -3.01
N PHE A 74 0.09 -10.40 -2.80
CA PHE A 74 -0.07 -11.66 -2.09
C PHE A 74 0.60 -12.82 -2.80
N SER A 75 0.61 -12.82 -4.15
CA SER A 75 1.36 -13.82 -4.92
C SER A 75 2.86 -13.70 -4.66
N ALA A 76 3.41 -12.49 -4.59
CA ALA A 76 4.81 -12.27 -4.26
C ALA A 76 5.16 -12.80 -2.85
N TYR A 77 4.32 -12.51 -1.85
CA TYR A 77 4.51 -13.02 -0.49
C TYR A 77 4.29 -14.54 -0.36
N SER A 78 3.61 -15.18 -1.30
CA SER A 78 3.46 -16.64 -1.30
C SER A 78 4.71 -17.38 -1.78
N VAL A 79 5.59 -16.72 -2.53
CA VAL A 79 6.79 -17.32 -3.14
C VAL A 79 8.10 -16.78 -2.61
N ALA A 80 8.07 -15.64 -1.90
CA ALA A 80 9.26 -15.00 -1.36
C ALA A 80 9.05 -14.55 0.09
N SER A 81 10.15 -14.43 0.86
CA SER A 81 10.09 -13.92 2.22
C SER A 81 9.73 -12.43 2.25
N PRO A 82 9.10 -11.95 3.34
CA PRO A 82 8.77 -10.53 3.50
C PRO A 82 9.94 -9.59 3.33
N SER A 83 11.12 -9.96 3.76
CA SER A 83 12.34 -9.17 3.62
C SER A 83 12.82 -9.00 2.18
N VAL A 84 12.46 -9.93 1.29
CA VAL A 84 12.71 -9.80 -0.15
C VAL A 84 11.65 -8.91 -0.80
N VAL A 85 10.38 -9.04 -0.41
CA VAL A 85 9.24 -8.32 -1.04
C VAL A 85 9.17 -6.86 -0.58
N SER A 86 9.37 -6.59 0.72
CA SER A 86 9.19 -5.25 1.30
C SER A 86 10.02 -4.13 0.64
N PRO A 87 11.30 -4.32 0.25
CA PRO A 87 12.05 -3.29 -0.46
C PRO A 87 11.40 -2.85 -1.78
N PHE A 88 10.72 -3.77 -2.47
CA PHE A 88 9.98 -3.43 -3.69
C PHE A 88 8.71 -2.63 -3.38
N GLU A 89 8.05 -2.87 -2.25
CA GLU A 89 6.92 -2.06 -1.81
C GLU A 89 7.32 -0.61 -1.55
N TYR A 90 8.52 -0.37 -1.02
CA TYR A 90 9.00 1.00 -0.80
C TYR A 90 9.19 1.79 -2.10
N SER A 91 9.27 1.13 -3.26
CA SER A 91 9.31 1.81 -4.55
C SER A 91 8.07 2.68 -4.79
N ILE A 92 6.93 2.37 -4.15
CA ILE A 92 5.71 3.18 -4.24
C ILE A 92 5.95 4.63 -3.80
N LEU A 93 6.83 4.86 -2.83
CA LEU A 93 7.16 6.21 -2.34
C LEU A 93 7.80 7.07 -3.44
N LEU A 94 8.66 6.45 -4.27
CA LEU A 94 9.29 7.12 -5.40
C LEU A 94 8.24 7.44 -6.47
N TRP A 95 7.41 6.45 -6.83
CA TRP A 95 6.36 6.63 -7.82
C TRP A 95 5.31 7.64 -7.38
N ALA A 96 4.87 7.60 -6.11
CA ALA A 96 3.93 8.56 -5.56
C ALA A 96 4.48 9.99 -5.61
N SER A 97 5.76 10.18 -5.26
CA SER A 97 6.41 11.50 -5.33
C SER A 97 6.56 12.01 -6.77
N LEU A 98 6.89 11.13 -7.71
CA LEU A 98 7.00 11.49 -9.12
C LEU A 98 5.63 11.87 -9.71
N ILE A 99 4.59 11.09 -9.41
CA ILE A 99 3.22 11.37 -9.86
C ILE A 99 2.72 12.66 -9.24
N GLY A 100 2.91 12.86 -7.92
CA GLY A 100 2.58 14.10 -7.23
C GLY A 100 3.21 15.31 -7.90
N TRP A 101 4.48 15.22 -8.26
CA TRP A 101 5.18 16.30 -8.92
C TRP A 101 4.70 16.54 -10.36
N PHE A 102 4.61 15.49 -11.19
CA PHE A 102 4.32 15.66 -12.62
C PHE A 102 2.84 15.88 -12.95
N TYR A 103 1.91 15.35 -12.15
CA TYR A 103 0.48 15.44 -12.42
C TYR A 103 -0.25 16.45 -11.53
N PHE A 104 0.25 16.67 -10.31
CA PHE A 104 -0.40 17.53 -9.32
C PHE A 104 0.39 18.81 -9.03
N ASP A 105 1.56 19.01 -9.66
CA ASP A 105 2.49 20.11 -9.39
C ASP A 105 2.92 20.20 -7.90
N GLU A 106 2.82 19.08 -7.17
CA GLU A 106 3.20 18.99 -5.78
C GLU A 106 4.67 18.63 -5.66
N ILE A 107 5.52 19.65 -5.48
CA ILE A 107 6.96 19.43 -5.27
C ILE A 107 7.16 18.83 -3.88
N PRO A 108 7.80 17.62 -3.75
CA PRO A 108 8.05 17.02 -2.44
C PRO A 108 8.95 17.90 -1.59
N SER A 109 8.57 18.12 -0.34
CA SER A 109 9.38 18.89 0.61
C SER A 109 10.72 18.20 0.88
N LEU A 110 11.71 18.96 1.30
CA LEU A 110 13.02 18.39 1.69
C LEU A 110 12.87 17.30 2.76
N THR A 111 11.96 17.49 3.71
CA THR A 111 11.66 16.49 4.74
C THR A 111 11.11 15.21 4.15
N THR A 112 10.23 15.30 3.14
CA THR A 112 9.69 14.15 2.42
C THR A 112 10.79 13.39 1.70
N VAL A 113 11.68 14.09 0.99
CA VAL A 113 12.81 13.47 0.27
C VAL A 113 13.75 12.75 1.24
N ILE A 114 14.10 13.38 2.36
CA ILE A 114 14.93 12.75 3.39
C ILE A 114 14.24 11.50 3.97
N GLY A 115 12.94 11.58 4.26
CA GLY A 115 12.14 10.44 4.74
C GLY A 115 12.18 9.26 3.77
N ILE A 116 11.97 9.51 2.48
CA ILE A 116 12.04 8.49 1.42
C ILE A 116 13.43 7.84 1.38
N LEU A 117 14.49 8.64 1.41
CA LEU A 117 15.87 8.13 1.39
C LEU A 117 16.16 7.23 2.60
N ILE A 118 15.70 7.60 3.79
CA ILE A 118 15.89 6.78 5.01
C ILE A 118 15.13 5.45 4.87
N ILE A 119 13.87 5.47 4.45
CA ILE A 119 13.04 4.27 4.33
C ILE A 119 13.63 3.32 3.28
N VAL A 120 13.94 3.82 2.09
CA VAL A 120 14.51 3.02 1.00
C VAL A 120 15.86 2.44 1.38
N SER A 121 16.74 3.23 1.98
CA SER A 121 18.06 2.78 2.43
C SER A 121 17.96 1.69 3.50
N SER A 122 17.04 1.85 4.45
CA SER A 122 16.77 0.85 5.49
C SER A 122 16.26 -0.46 4.89
N GLY A 123 15.35 -0.40 3.92
CA GLY A 123 14.83 -1.58 3.23
C GLY A 123 15.92 -2.33 2.45
N ILE A 124 16.76 -1.60 1.72
CA ILE A 124 17.92 -2.19 0.98
C ILE A 124 18.91 -2.83 1.97
N TYR A 125 19.19 -2.17 3.09
CA TYR A 125 20.07 -2.71 4.12
C TYR A 125 19.56 -4.04 4.69
N ILE A 126 18.27 -4.12 5.02
CA ILE A 126 17.63 -5.35 5.52
C ILE A 126 17.74 -6.46 4.48
N PHE A 127 17.42 -6.18 3.22
CA PHE A 127 17.51 -7.14 2.12
C PHE A 127 18.93 -7.70 1.94
N ILE A 128 19.95 -6.84 1.92
CA ILE A 128 21.34 -7.26 1.77
C ILE A 128 21.79 -8.13 2.95
N ARG A 129 21.43 -7.73 4.16
CA ARG A 129 21.80 -8.47 5.39
C ARG A 129 21.17 -9.86 5.42
N GLU A 130 19.91 -9.99 5.08
CA GLU A 130 19.23 -11.29 5.05
C GLU A 130 19.80 -12.22 4.00
N LYS A 131 20.04 -11.70 2.79
CA LYS A 131 20.69 -12.47 1.74
C LYS A 131 22.09 -12.97 2.14
N ALA A 132 22.83 -12.17 2.89
CA ALA A 132 24.13 -12.58 3.42
C ALA A 132 24.01 -13.70 4.48
N GLN A 133 22.97 -13.66 5.33
CA GLN A 133 22.70 -14.71 6.32
C GLN A 133 22.28 -16.02 5.67
N ASP A 134 21.40 -15.99 4.67
CA ASP A 134 20.99 -17.18 3.94
C ASP A 134 22.17 -17.89 3.24
N GLN A 135 23.10 -17.11 2.70
CA GLN A 135 24.32 -17.66 2.09
C GLN A 135 25.24 -18.31 3.13
N SER A 136 25.35 -17.74 4.34
CA SER A 136 26.17 -18.31 5.40
C SER A 136 25.62 -19.65 5.90
N ILE A 137 24.30 -19.77 6.06
CA ILE A 137 23.61 -20.99 6.47
C ILE A 137 23.75 -22.09 5.39
N ALA A 138 23.66 -21.72 4.12
CA ALA A 138 23.82 -22.65 3.01
C ALA A 138 25.27 -23.21 2.93
N THR A 139 26.26 -22.41 3.33
CA THR A 139 27.67 -22.80 3.33
C THR A 139 28.04 -23.67 4.54
N GLU A 140 27.34 -23.54 5.66
CA GLU A 140 27.55 -24.34 6.87
C GLU A 140 26.91 -25.74 6.85
N LYS A 141 26.04 -26.05 5.88
CA LYS A 141 25.48 -27.40 5.73
C LYS A 141 26.50 -28.30 5.02
N PRO A 142 27.20 -29.21 5.73
CA PRO A 142 28.03 -30.18 5.06
C PRO A 142 27.15 -31.09 4.21
N LEU A 143 27.53 -31.25 2.96
CA LEU A 143 26.95 -32.23 2.06
C LEU A 143 27.17 -33.62 2.68
N ARG A 144 26.07 -34.23 3.18
CA ARG A 144 26.02 -35.64 3.54
C ARG A 144 25.44 -36.45 2.40
#